data_2403829079b3d454d7a7d009de241fb3
#
_entry.id   2403829079b3d454d7a7d009de241fb3
#
_cell.length_a   1.000
_cell.length_b   1.000
_cell.length_c   1.000
_cell.angle_alpha   90.00
_cell.angle_beta   90.00
_cell.angle_gamma   90.00
#
_symmetry.space_group_name_H-M   'P 1'
#
loop_
_entity.id
_entity.type
_entity.pdbx_description
1 polymer ?
#
loop_
_entity_poly.entity_id
_entity_poly.type
_entity_poly.pdbx_seq_one_letter_code
_entity_poly.pdbx_strand_id
1 'polypeptide(L)' 'MDIRDIKKSLNREVLHDGQKYLFVGCILRRHRKENRFYYEAELHDPRNLNWVGYCPLSDIQEVTK' A
#
# COMPACT_ATOMS: atom_id res chain seq x y z
N MET A 1 -3.13 -4.82 5.53
CA MET A 1 -4.32 -4.96 4.65
C MET A 1 -4.34 -6.35 4.05
N ASP A 2 -5.51 -6.97 3.99
CA ASP A 2 -5.68 -8.27 3.36
C ASP A 2 -5.73 -8.11 1.84
N ILE A 3 -5.15 -9.06 1.11
CA ILE A 3 -5.16 -9.02 -0.36
C ILE A 3 -6.57 -8.99 -0.94
N ARG A 4 -7.53 -9.58 -0.24
CA ARG A 4 -8.93 -9.58 -0.69
C ARG A 4 -9.56 -8.19 -0.69
N ASP A 5 -8.96 -7.25 0.04
CA ASP A 5 -9.48 -5.89 0.16
C ASP A 5 -8.84 -4.92 -0.82
N ILE A 6 -7.91 -5.38 -1.65
CA ILE A 6 -7.16 -4.51 -2.57
C ILE A 6 -8.11 -3.79 -3.54
N LYS A 7 -9.04 -4.51 -4.13
CA LYS A 7 -9.97 -3.90 -5.10
C LYS A 7 -10.82 -2.80 -4.49
N LYS A 8 -11.18 -2.96 -3.22
CA LYS A 8 -12.00 -1.97 -2.50
C LYS A 8 -11.18 -0.74 -2.14
N SER A 9 -9.89 -0.90 -1.95
CA SER A 9 -9.02 0.14 -1.40
C SER A 9 -8.24 0.91 -2.46
N LEU A 10 -8.17 0.38 -3.69
CA LEU A 10 -7.48 1.08 -4.77
C LEU A 10 -8.14 2.44 -5.03
N ASN A 11 -7.31 3.46 -5.20
CA ASN A 11 -7.70 4.86 -5.40
C ASN A 11 -8.39 5.47 -4.19
N ARG A 12 -8.24 4.85 -3.01
CA ARG A 12 -8.77 5.39 -1.75
C ARG A 12 -7.62 5.72 -0.80
N GLU A 13 -7.93 6.50 0.21
CA GLU A 13 -6.96 6.82 1.25
C GLU A 13 -6.73 5.63 2.16
N VAL A 14 -5.47 5.42 2.52
CA VAL A 14 -5.05 4.41 3.50
C VAL A 14 -4.10 5.07 4.50
N LEU A 15 -3.87 4.39 5.63
CA LEU A 15 -2.95 4.86 6.66
C LEU A 15 -1.64 4.09 6.59
N HIS A 16 -0.54 4.81 6.67
CA HIS A 16 0.79 4.26 6.82
C HIS A 16 1.58 5.16 7.77
N ASP A 17 2.08 4.59 8.86
CA ASP A 17 2.78 5.34 9.92
C ASP A 17 1.97 6.54 10.44
N GLY A 18 0.65 6.36 10.57
CA GLY A 18 -0.22 7.40 11.09
C GLY A 18 -0.55 8.51 10.12
N GLN A 19 -0.07 8.42 8.88
CA GLN A 19 -0.36 9.42 7.85
C GLN A 19 -1.22 8.83 6.73
N LYS A 20 -2.01 9.69 6.11
CA LYS A 20 -2.89 9.28 5.01
C LYS A 20 -2.18 9.40 3.67
N TYR A 21 -2.30 8.34 2.88
CA TYR A 21 -1.79 8.30 1.51
C TYR A 21 -2.85 7.73 0.59
N LEU A 22 -2.68 7.96 -0.71
CA LEU A 22 -3.56 7.38 -1.72
C LEU A 22 -2.96 6.04 -2.15
N PHE A 23 -3.74 4.98 -2.07
CA PHE A 23 -3.32 3.64 -2.47
C PHE A 23 -3.64 3.46 -3.95
N VAL A 24 -2.60 3.44 -4.80
CA VAL A 24 -2.79 3.47 -6.26
C VAL A 24 -2.38 2.20 -6.97
N GLY A 25 -1.68 1.31 -6.31
CA GLY A 25 -1.26 0.08 -6.95
C GLY A 25 -0.75 -0.96 -5.97
N CYS A 26 -0.59 -2.18 -6.48
CA CYS A 26 -0.08 -3.30 -5.70
C CYS A 26 0.83 -4.12 -6.59
N ILE A 27 2.02 -4.44 -6.10
CA ILE A 27 3.05 -5.14 -6.84
C ILE A 27 3.35 -6.46 -6.13
N LEU A 28 3.41 -7.54 -6.87
CA LEU A 28 3.87 -8.83 -6.35
C LEU A 28 5.40 -8.87 -6.42
N ARG A 29 6.04 -9.09 -5.28
CA ARG A 29 7.49 -9.19 -5.20
C ARG A 29 7.91 -10.50 -4.59
N ARG A 30 9.13 -10.93 -4.90
CA ARG A 30 9.73 -12.12 -4.33
C ARG A 30 10.83 -11.70 -3.33
N HIS A 31 10.76 -12.26 -2.14
CA HIS A 31 11.78 -12.05 -1.12
C HIS A 31 12.98 -12.96 -1.41
N ARG A 32 14.14 -12.37 -1.68
CA ARG A 32 15.32 -13.13 -2.11
C ARG A 32 15.79 -14.17 -1.09
N LYS A 33 15.83 -13.78 0.18
CA LYS A 33 16.38 -14.65 1.23
C LYS A 33 15.41 -15.72 1.67
N GLU A 34 14.11 -15.39 1.71
CA GLU A 34 13.10 -16.29 2.24
C GLU A 34 12.39 -17.09 1.16
N ASN A 35 12.69 -16.82 -0.11
CA ASN A 35 12.12 -17.53 -1.25
C ASN A 35 10.58 -17.58 -1.20
N ARG A 36 9.98 -16.47 -0.78
CA ARG A 36 8.53 -16.32 -0.71
C ARG A 36 8.09 -15.06 -1.44
N PHE A 37 6.81 -15.02 -1.80
CA PHE A 37 6.23 -13.85 -2.43
C PHE A 37 5.51 -13.00 -1.39
N TYR A 38 5.48 -11.70 -1.64
CA TYR A 38 4.72 -10.76 -0.84
C TYR A 38 4.22 -9.62 -1.72
N TYR A 39 3.22 -8.90 -1.23
CA TYR A 39 2.66 -7.77 -1.95
C TYR A 39 3.18 -6.46 -1.38
N GLU A 40 3.51 -5.55 -2.29
CA GLU A 40 4.00 -4.22 -1.94
C GLU A 40 3.00 -3.19 -2.46
N ALA A 41 2.59 -2.28 -1.59
CA ALA A 41 1.65 -1.23 -1.94
C ALA A 41 2.39 -0.03 -2.52
N GLU A 42 1.85 0.54 -3.57
CA GLU A 42 2.31 1.81 -4.13
C GLU A 42 1.43 2.92 -3.59
N LEU A 43 2.05 3.91 -2.97
CA LEU A 43 1.36 5.01 -2.32
C LEU A 43 1.74 6.33 -2.97
N HIS A 44 0.74 7.19 -3.14
CA HIS A 44 0.97 8.56 -3.56
C HIS A 44 0.54 9.50 -2.44
N ASP A 45 1.27 10.60 -2.26
CA ASP A 45 0.93 11.60 -1.27
C ASP A 45 0.00 12.64 -1.92
N PRO A 46 -1.24 12.77 -1.47
CA PRO A 46 -2.15 13.76 -2.06
C PRO A 46 -1.69 15.21 -1.85
N ARG A 47 -0.78 15.43 -0.89
CA ARG A 47 -0.22 16.75 -0.61
C ARG A 47 1.03 17.07 -1.41
N ASN A 48 1.62 16.05 -2.04
CA ASN A 48 2.84 16.21 -2.84
C ASN A 48 2.79 15.24 -4.02
N LEU A 49 2.36 15.75 -5.17
CA LEU A 49 2.10 14.94 -6.37
C LEU A 49 3.36 14.32 -6.97
N ASN A 50 4.54 14.78 -6.56
CA ASN A 50 5.80 14.23 -7.05
C ASN A 50 6.34 13.10 -6.17
N TRP A 51 5.67 12.81 -5.06
CA TRP A 51 6.12 11.78 -4.13
C TRP A 51 5.45 10.45 -4.43
N VAL A 52 6.25 9.40 -4.52
CA VAL A 52 5.76 8.03 -4.64
C VAL A 52 6.51 7.18 -3.62
N GLY A 53 5.78 6.35 -2.89
CA GLY A 53 6.37 5.46 -1.91
C GLY A 53 5.88 4.04 -2.07
N TYR A 54 6.65 3.11 -1.53
CA TYR A 54 6.32 1.69 -1.54
C TYR A 54 6.49 1.14 -0.14
N CYS A 55 5.59 0.28 0.28
CA CYS A 55 5.69 -0.42 1.55
C CYS A 55 5.00 -1.77 1.46
N PRO A 56 5.35 -2.74 2.33
CA PRO A 56 4.63 -4.00 2.35
C PRO A 56 3.13 -3.77 2.59
N LEU A 57 2.31 -4.55 1.92
CA LEU A 57 0.85 -4.41 2.04
C LEU A 57 0.39 -4.55 3.49
N SER A 58 1.09 -5.37 4.27
CA SER A 58 0.77 -5.57 5.68
C SER A 58 0.99 -4.33 6.55
N ASP A 59 1.73 -3.32 6.05
CA ASP A 59 2.03 -2.11 6.80
C ASP A 59 1.01 -1.00 6.60
N ILE A 60 0.01 -1.20 5.76
CA ILE A 60 -1.02 -0.20 5.54
C ILE A 60 -2.35 -0.63 6.16
N GLN A 61 -3.14 0.35 6.56
CA GLN A 61 -4.44 0.12 7.19
C GLN A 61 -5.51 0.89 6.43
N GLU A 62 -6.70 0.30 6.37
CA GLU A 62 -7.85 1.00 5.81
C GLU A 62 -8.23 2.16 6.71
N VAL A 63 -8.64 3.27 6.09
CA VAL A 63 -9.21 4.38 6.83
C VAL A 63 -10.65 4.02 7.14
N THR A 64 -10.95 3.77 8.41
CA THR A 64 -12.30 3.53 8.86
C THR A 64 -12.95 4.84 9.25
N LYS A 65 -14.18 5.02 8.80
CA LYS A 65 -14.94 6.19 9.19
C LYS A 65 -15.72 5.93 10.46
#